data_6ba1145aefe30e95c696b20b0b2249a3
#
_entry.id   6ba1145aefe30e95c696b20b0b2249a3
#
_cell.length_a   1.000
_cell.length_b   1.000
_cell.length_c   1.000
_cell.angle_alpha   90.00
_cell.angle_beta   90.00
_cell.angle_gamma   90.00
#
_symmetry.space_group_name_H-M   'P 1'
#
loop_
_entity.id
_entity.type
_entity.pdbx_description
1 polymer ?
#
loop_
_entity_poly.entity_id
_entity_poly.type
_entity_poly.pdbx_seq_one_letter_code
_entity_poly.pdbx_strand_id
1 'polypeptide(L)'
;MPIFIALFALIAVGWGAVHTFHVIAAQFGRPIAIAAAVLAAALLIALIAWWSKRRRDVAPNTKEQGWTHTMHRAWGELRVSATQGLLWLSHDGADGRYTLSQLDGCEAAPIDGRWHLVVRVHDGARGEWKLPMMDKRDAQRWARVLTLAKDNRL
;
A
#
# COMPACT_ATOMS: atom_id res chain seq x y z
N MET A 1 22.97 -12.84 -5.47
CA MET A 1 23.11 -13.56 -4.17
C MET A 1 21.82 -13.69 -3.33
N PRO A 2 20.73 -12.88 -3.48
CA PRO A 2 19.52 -13.05 -2.65
C PRO A 2 18.73 -14.34 -2.93
N ILE A 3 18.83 -14.90 -4.14
CA ILE A 3 18.09 -16.10 -4.53
C ILE A 3 18.56 -17.35 -3.77
N PHE A 4 19.86 -17.51 -3.54
CA PHE A 4 20.43 -18.63 -2.78
C PHE A 4 20.02 -18.58 -1.30
N ILE A 5 19.98 -17.38 -0.70
CA ILE A 5 19.53 -17.19 0.69
C ILE A 5 18.06 -17.57 0.82
N ALA A 6 17.22 -17.16 -0.14
CA ALA A 6 15.81 -17.52 -0.16
C ALA A 6 15.58 -19.03 -0.33
N LEU A 7 16.36 -19.68 -1.19
CA LEU A 7 16.31 -21.13 -1.40
C LEU A 7 16.73 -21.91 -0.13
N PHE A 8 17.83 -21.49 0.51
CA PHE A 8 18.28 -22.09 1.77
C PHE A 8 17.26 -21.93 2.90
N ALA A 9 16.65 -20.72 3.00
CA ALA A 9 15.60 -20.46 3.98
C ALA A 9 14.37 -21.35 3.74
N LEU A 10 13.99 -21.58 2.49
CA LEU A 10 12.85 -22.41 2.12
C LEU A 10 13.10 -23.89 2.44
N ILE A 11 14.30 -24.39 2.19
CA ILE A 11 14.72 -25.76 2.56
C ILE A 11 14.74 -25.93 4.07
N ALA A 12 15.28 -24.96 4.81
CA ALA A 12 15.35 -25.00 6.27
C ALA A 12 13.95 -25.00 6.90
N VAL A 13 13.03 -24.19 6.38
CA VAL A 13 11.62 -24.17 6.82
C VAL A 13 10.93 -25.49 6.53
N GLY A 14 11.12 -26.07 5.33
CA GLY A 14 10.55 -27.38 4.97
C GLY A 14 11.06 -28.51 5.87
N TRP A 15 12.37 -28.54 6.08
CA TRP A 15 13.00 -29.55 6.95
C TRP A 15 12.54 -29.39 8.41
N GLY A 16 12.52 -28.15 8.91
CA GLY A 16 12.02 -27.83 10.26
C GLY A 16 10.57 -28.24 10.46
N ALA A 17 9.70 -28.01 9.47
CA ALA A 17 8.28 -28.41 9.55
C ALA A 17 8.12 -29.92 9.63
N VAL A 18 8.86 -30.69 8.81
CA VAL A 18 8.84 -32.18 8.84
C VAL A 18 9.37 -32.68 10.16
N HIS A 19 10.47 -32.14 10.65
CA HIS A 19 11.05 -32.54 11.93
C HIS A 19 10.10 -32.27 13.09
N THR A 20 9.51 -31.09 13.16
CA THR A 20 8.55 -30.71 14.20
C THR A 20 7.32 -31.61 14.16
N PHE A 21 6.81 -31.96 12.96
CA PHE A 21 5.69 -32.88 12.82
C PHE A 21 6.01 -34.25 13.41
N HIS A 22 7.20 -34.81 13.15
CA HIS A 22 7.61 -36.11 13.70
C HIS A 22 7.73 -36.07 15.21
N VAL A 23 8.29 -35.02 15.79
CA VAL A 23 8.42 -34.85 17.25
C VAL A 23 7.02 -34.78 17.91
N ILE A 24 6.11 -33.98 17.37
CA ILE A 24 4.74 -33.84 17.88
C ILE A 24 3.98 -35.16 17.73
N ALA A 25 4.11 -35.84 16.59
CA ALA A 25 3.45 -37.12 16.35
C ALA A 25 3.95 -38.23 17.31
N ALA A 26 5.21 -38.22 17.70
CA ALA A 26 5.81 -39.16 18.64
C ALA A 26 5.32 -38.90 20.10
N GLN A 27 5.16 -37.65 20.50
CA GLN A 27 4.78 -37.26 21.85
C GLN A 27 3.27 -37.26 22.09
N PHE A 28 2.49 -36.78 21.14
CA PHE A 28 1.06 -36.50 21.30
C PHE A 28 0.16 -37.31 20.36
N GLY A 29 0.74 -38.12 19.50
CA GLY A 29 0.02 -38.91 18.51
C GLY A 29 -0.26 -38.20 17.19
N ARG A 30 -0.53 -38.99 16.15
CA ARG A 30 -0.77 -38.51 14.78
C ARG A 30 -1.90 -37.49 14.63
N PRO A 31 -3.08 -37.64 15.29
CA PRO A 31 -4.20 -36.71 15.09
C PRO A 31 -3.84 -35.28 15.55
N ILE A 32 -3.11 -35.17 16.67
CA ILE A 32 -2.69 -33.85 17.20
C ILE A 32 -1.64 -33.21 16.32
N ALA A 33 -0.71 -34.00 15.77
CA ALA A 33 0.29 -33.49 14.81
C ALA A 33 -0.36 -32.97 13.52
N ILE A 34 -1.39 -33.64 13.01
CA ILE A 34 -2.15 -33.19 11.84
C ILE A 34 -2.91 -31.89 12.15
N ALA A 35 -3.58 -31.80 13.28
CA ALA A 35 -4.29 -30.60 13.70
C ALA A 35 -3.34 -29.39 13.83
N ALA A 36 -2.16 -29.59 14.44
CA ALA A 36 -1.14 -28.55 14.56
C ALA A 36 -0.61 -28.09 13.18
N ALA A 37 -0.36 -29.03 12.26
CA ALA A 37 0.08 -28.71 10.90
C ALA A 37 -0.97 -27.91 10.11
N VAL A 38 -2.24 -28.28 10.21
CA VAL A 38 -3.36 -27.56 9.55
C VAL A 38 -3.48 -26.14 10.13
N LEU A 39 -3.36 -25.99 11.43
CA LEU A 39 -3.43 -24.70 12.11
C LEU A 39 -2.27 -23.78 11.69
N ALA A 40 -1.05 -24.32 11.62
CA ALA A 40 0.12 -23.59 11.15
C ALA A 40 -0.03 -23.16 9.67
N ALA A 41 -0.54 -24.02 8.80
CA ALA A 41 -0.81 -23.70 7.39
C ALA A 41 -1.88 -22.61 7.26
N ALA A 42 -2.97 -22.68 8.04
CA ALA A 42 -4.02 -21.66 8.04
C ALA A 42 -3.50 -20.29 8.49
N LEU A 43 -2.65 -20.24 9.53
CA LEU A 43 -2.01 -19.01 9.99
C LEU A 43 -1.07 -18.41 8.92
N LEU A 44 -0.28 -19.24 8.23
CA LEU A 44 0.57 -18.81 7.13
C LEU A 44 -0.24 -18.19 5.98
N ILE A 45 -1.32 -18.86 5.57
CA ILE A 45 -2.23 -18.35 4.52
C ILE A 45 -2.86 -17.04 4.96
N ALA A 46 -3.33 -16.92 6.20
CA ALA A 46 -3.89 -15.69 6.74
C ALA A 46 -2.86 -14.54 6.75
N LEU A 47 -1.61 -14.84 7.14
CA LEU A 47 -0.51 -13.86 7.15
C LEU A 47 -0.16 -13.39 5.74
N ILE A 48 -0.06 -14.30 4.77
CA ILE A 48 0.20 -13.97 3.36
C ILE A 48 -0.96 -13.15 2.78
N ALA A 49 -2.20 -13.53 3.05
CA ALA A 49 -3.39 -12.80 2.61
C ALA A 49 -3.43 -11.38 3.23
N TRP A 50 -3.13 -11.26 4.52
CA TRP A 50 -3.05 -9.96 5.19
C TRP A 50 -1.94 -9.08 4.60
N TRP A 51 -0.75 -9.64 4.38
CA TRP A 51 0.38 -8.92 3.79
C TRP A 51 0.14 -8.51 2.34
N SER A 52 -0.45 -9.40 1.51
CA SER A 52 -0.83 -9.10 0.13
C SER A 52 -1.91 -8.02 0.06
N LYS A 53 -2.89 -8.05 0.98
CA LYS A 53 -3.91 -7.00 1.10
C LYS A 53 -3.26 -5.65 1.41
N ARG A 54 -2.32 -5.63 2.36
CA ARG A 54 -1.60 -4.41 2.74
C ARG A 54 -0.75 -3.83 1.60
N ARG A 55 -0.15 -4.68 0.75
CA ARG A 55 0.61 -4.23 -0.43
C ARG A 55 -0.30 -3.72 -1.56
N ARG A 56 -1.51 -4.24 -1.70
CA ARG A 56 -2.48 -3.80 -2.72
C ARG A 56 -3.15 -2.47 -2.40
N ASP A 57 -2.98 -1.96 -1.20
CA ASP A 57 -3.58 -0.69 -0.76
C ASP A 57 -2.76 0.55 -1.21
N VAL A 58 -1.66 0.35 -1.94
CA VAL A 58 -0.84 1.44 -2.51
C VAL A 58 -1.01 1.41 -4.04
N ALA A 59 -1.19 2.59 -4.66
CA ALA A 59 -1.27 2.70 -6.11
C ALA A 59 0.05 2.22 -6.76
N PRO A 60 0.01 1.59 -7.95
CA PRO A 60 1.21 1.11 -8.62
C PRO A 60 2.14 2.27 -8.97
N ASN A 61 3.43 2.06 -8.80
CA ASN A 61 4.46 3.02 -9.16
C ASN A 61 4.62 3.03 -10.69
N THR A 62 4.36 4.16 -11.32
CA THR A 62 4.40 4.37 -12.78
C THR A 62 5.64 5.12 -13.24
N LYS A 63 6.76 5.06 -12.71
CA LYS A 63 8.09 5.63 -13.06
C LYS A 63 8.15 6.38 -14.42
N GLU A 64 7.23 7.30 -14.68
CA GLU A 64 7.22 8.10 -15.87
C GLU A 64 7.90 9.46 -15.60
N GLN A 65 8.99 9.74 -16.32
CA GLN A 65 9.67 11.06 -16.31
C GLN A 65 10.00 11.63 -14.91
N GLY A 66 10.37 10.76 -13.94
CA GLY A 66 10.69 11.20 -12.57
C GLY A 66 9.47 11.25 -11.63
N TRP A 67 8.26 11.01 -12.14
CA TRP A 67 7.06 10.85 -11.32
C TRP A 67 6.93 9.41 -10.83
N THR A 68 6.71 9.23 -9.54
CA THR A 68 6.57 7.89 -8.95
C THR A 68 5.13 7.37 -9.09
N HIS A 69 4.16 8.27 -8.97
CA HIS A 69 2.74 7.93 -9.10
C HIS A 69 2.02 8.99 -9.90
N THR A 70 1.24 8.55 -10.89
CA THR A 70 0.44 9.44 -11.75
C THR A 70 -0.99 8.92 -11.85
N MET A 71 -1.95 9.84 -11.84
CA MET A 71 -3.34 9.56 -12.08
C MET A 71 -3.92 10.58 -13.05
N HIS A 72 -4.38 10.09 -14.20
CA HIS A 72 -5.10 10.89 -15.19
C HIS A 72 -6.59 10.55 -15.11
N ARG A 73 -7.43 11.56 -15.05
CA ARG A 73 -8.89 11.43 -15.04
C ARG A 73 -9.54 12.52 -15.91
N ALA A 74 -10.82 12.36 -16.20
CA ALA A 74 -11.55 13.36 -17.00
C ALA A 74 -11.60 14.75 -16.34
N TRP A 75 -11.50 14.81 -15.01
CA TRP A 75 -11.50 16.06 -14.24
C TRP A 75 -10.10 16.72 -14.12
N GLY A 76 -9.01 16.02 -14.50
CA GLY A 76 -7.65 16.52 -14.38
C GLY A 76 -6.63 15.45 -14.03
N GLU A 77 -5.58 15.87 -13.36
CA GLU A 77 -4.40 15.05 -13.12
C GLU A 77 -3.84 15.22 -11.70
N LEU A 78 -3.34 14.12 -11.15
CA LEU A 78 -2.57 14.09 -9.91
C LEU A 78 -1.25 13.37 -10.18
N ARG A 79 -0.12 14.05 -9.96
CA ARG A 79 1.22 13.46 -10.06
C ARG A 79 2.00 13.64 -8.77
N VAL A 80 2.68 12.61 -8.35
CA VAL A 80 3.51 12.59 -7.14
C VAL A 80 4.90 12.11 -7.53
N SER A 81 5.93 12.85 -7.14
CA SER A 81 7.31 12.42 -7.19
C SER A 81 7.86 12.30 -5.77
N ALA A 82 7.89 11.08 -5.25
CA ALA A 82 8.45 10.83 -3.93
C ALA A 82 9.97 11.10 -3.90
N THR A 83 10.67 10.84 -5.01
CA THR A 83 12.12 11.06 -5.13
C THR A 83 12.53 12.53 -5.18
N GLN A 84 11.69 13.38 -5.77
CA GLN A 84 11.94 14.81 -5.88
C GLN A 84 11.17 15.64 -4.84
N GLY A 85 10.30 15.00 -4.05
CA GLY A 85 9.48 15.68 -3.07
C GLY A 85 8.43 16.62 -3.68
N LEU A 86 7.95 16.32 -4.91
CA LEU A 86 7.04 17.18 -5.66
C LEU A 86 5.64 16.57 -5.76
N LEU A 87 4.63 17.44 -5.73
CA LEU A 87 3.23 17.15 -5.94
C LEU A 87 2.68 18.11 -7.00
N TRP A 88 2.04 17.56 -8.02
CA TRP A 88 1.31 18.33 -9.02
C TRP A 88 -0.15 17.94 -9.01
N LEU A 89 -1.02 18.94 -8.90
CA LEU A 89 -2.47 18.82 -8.93
C LEU A 89 -3.01 19.66 -10.07
N SER A 90 -3.88 19.07 -10.89
CA SER A 90 -4.64 19.76 -11.92
C SER A 90 -6.11 19.36 -11.78
N HIS A 91 -7.01 20.31 -11.59
CA HIS A 91 -8.44 20.09 -11.44
C HIS A 91 -9.25 21.27 -11.93
N ASP A 92 -10.21 21.01 -12.84
CA ASP A 92 -11.11 22.03 -13.42
C ASP A 92 -10.38 23.24 -14.01
N GLY A 93 -9.27 23.00 -14.72
CA GLY A 93 -8.48 24.05 -15.37
C GLY A 93 -7.58 24.86 -14.43
N ALA A 94 -7.53 24.52 -13.16
CA ALA A 94 -6.59 25.07 -12.19
C ALA A 94 -5.45 24.10 -11.95
N ASP A 95 -4.22 24.61 -11.94
CA ASP A 95 -3.00 23.84 -11.70
C ASP A 95 -2.32 24.30 -10.41
N GLY A 96 -1.85 23.35 -9.61
CA GLY A 96 -1.06 23.60 -8.42
C GLY A 96 0.21 22.75 -8.42
N ARG A 97 1.35 23.38 -8.13
CA ARG A 97 2.64 22.71 -7.95
C ARG A 97 3.11 22.94 -6.52
N TYR A 98 3.29 21.87 -5.79
CA TYR A 98 3.64 21.91 -4.38
C TYR A 98 4.82 21.02 -4.09
N THR A 99 5.51 21.28 -3.00
CA THR A 99 6.44 20.33 -2.41
C THR A 99 5.67 19.43 -1.43
N LEU A 100 6.14 18.21 -1.21
CA LEU A 100 5.52 17.32 -0.22
C LEU A 100 5.57 17.89 1.22
N SER A 101 6.48 18.82 1.49
CA SER A 101 6.55 19.55 2.77
C SER A 101 5.40 20.54 2.94
N GLN A 102 4.80 21.03 1.85
CA GLN A 102 3.63 21.93 1.88
C GLN A 102 2.31 21.15 2.02
N LEU A 103 2.35 19.82 1.99
CA LEU A 103 1.19 18.97 2.20
C LEU A 103 0.84 18.92 3.69
N ASP A 104 -0.24 19.57 4.11
CA ASP A 104 -0.71 19.52 5.50
C ASP A 104 -1.36 18.18 5.81
N GLY A 105 -2.20 17.68 4.90
CA GLY A 105 -2.88 16.41 5.07
C GLY A 105 -3.62 15.97 3.83
N CYS A 106 -4.00 14.70 3.82
CA CYS A 106 -4.85 14.13 2.78
C CYS A 106 -5.79 13.11 3.41
N GLU A 107 -7.04 13.15 2.99
CA GLU A 107 -8.07 12.25 3.48
C GLU A 107 -9.06 11.86 2.37
N ALA A 108 -9.67 10.69 2.53
CA ALA A 108 -10.75 10.23 1.68
C ALA A 108 -12.09 10.58 2.35
N ALA A 109 -12.85 11.48 1.78
CA ALA A 109 -14.13 11.94 2.33
C ALA A 109 -15.27 11.78 1.32
N PRO A 110 -16.49 11.40 1.76
CA PRO A 110 -17.67 11.46 0.94
C PRO A 110 -18.18 12.91 0.90
N ILE A 111 -18.30 13.48 -0.31
CA ILE A 111 -18.86 14.81 -0.54
C ILE A 111 -19.97 14.65 -1.58
N ASP A 112 -21.18 15.11 -1.29
CA ASP A 112 -22.35 15.03 -2.17
C ASP A 112 -22.60 13.63 -2.75
N GLY A 113 -22.45 12.59 -1.91
CA GLY A 113 -22.68 11.20 -2.30
C GLY A 113 -21.57 10.57 -3.16
N ARG A 114 -20.50 11.31 -3.45
CA ARG A 114 -19.32 10.82 -4.20
C ARG A 114 -18.07 10.84 -3.35
N TRP A 115 -17.17 9.91 -3.58
CA TRP A 115 -15.90 9.87 -2.88
C TRP A 115 -14.92 10.87 -3.49
N HIS A 116 -14.29 11.65 -2.61
CA HIS A 116 -13.26 12.61 -2.98
C HIS A 116 -11.98 12.35 -2.20
N LEU A 117 -10.87 12.64 -2.84
CA LEU A 117 -9.60 12.81 -2.18
C LEU A 117 -9.45 14.30 -1.84
N VAL A 118 -9.50 14.61 -0.57
CA VAL A 118 -9.29 15.96 -0.05
C VAL A 118 -7.81 16.12 0.27
N VAL A 119 -7.14 17.01 -0.44
CA VAL A 119 -5.72 17.31 -0.26
C VAL A 119 -5.61 18.72 0.29
N ARG A 120 -5.06 18.86 1.49
CA ARG A 120 -4.79 20.16 2.12
C ARG A 120 -3.34 20.51 1.94
N VAL A 121 -3.09 21.72 1.43
CA VAL A 121 -1.75 22.24 1.17
C VAL A 121 -1.58 23.62 1.82
N HIS A 122 -0.39 23.90 2.25
CA HIS A 122 -0.03 25.21 2.77
C HIS A 122 0.17 26.19 1.61
N ASP A 123 -0.95 26.71 1.09
CA ASP A 123 -0.99 27.65 -0.01
C ASP A 123 -1.98 28.75 0.29
N GLY A 124 -1.54 30.01 0.16
CA GLY A 124 -2.37 31.19 0.40
C GLY A 124 -3.48 31.40 -0.65
N ALA A 125 -3.33 30.82 -1.84
CA ALA A 125 -4.30 30.97 -2.93
C ALA A 125 -5.37 29.86 -2.90
N ARG A 126 -4.98 28.62 -2.66
CA ARG A 126 -5.86 27.46 -2.61
C ARG A 126 -5.37 26.41 -1.61
N GLY A 127 -5.82 26.53 -0.38
CA GLY A 127 -5.41 25.64 0.71
C GLY A 127 -6.03 24.22 0.64
N GLU A 128 -7.07 23.98 -0.18
CA GLU A 128 -7.77 22.71 -0.26
C GLU A 128 -8.14 22.33 -1.69
N TRP A 129 -7.85 21.07 -2.05
CA TRP A 129 -8.20 20.45 -3.32
C TRP A 129 -9.15 19.28 -3.07
N LYS A 130 -10.30 19.26 -3.77
CA LYS A 130 -11.30 18.18 -3.70
C LYS A 130 -11.32 17.45 -5.03
N LEU A 131 -10.63 16.33 -5.10
CA LEU A 131 -10.46 15.53 -6.32
C LEU A 131 -11.49 14.39 -6.36
N PRO A 132 -12.42 14.35 -7.33
CA PRO A 132 -13.41 13.30 -7.43
C PRO A 132 -12.74 11.94 -7.68
N MET A 133 -13.10 10.91 -6.92
CA MET A 133 -12.59 9.56 -7.05
C MET A 133 -13.68 8.60 -7.52
N MET A 134 -13.28 7.47 -8.12
CA MET A 134 -14.24 6.49 -8.62
C MET A 134 -15.03 5.84 -7.48
N ASP A 135 -14.35 5.49 -6.39
CA ASP A 135 -14.93 4.85 -5.23
C ASP A 135 -14.13 5.14 -3.95
N LYS A 136 -14.64 4.65 -2.81
CA LYS A 136 -13.99 4.75 -1.50
C LYS A 136 -12.58 4.19 -1.49
N ARG A 137 -12.38 3.05 -2.16
CA ARG A 137 -11.12 2.32 -2.16
C ARG A 137 -10.05 3.07 -2.94
N ASP A 138 -10.45 3.69 -4.06
CA ASP A 138 -9.57 4.53 -4.88
C ASP A 138 -9.13 5.78 -4.08
N ALA A 139 -10.07 6.48 -3.44
CA ALA A 139 -9.79 7.64 -2.59
C ALA A 139 -8.84 7.28 -1.42
N GLN A 140 -9.09 6.18 -0.72
CA GLN A 140 -8.24 5.72 0.39
C GLN A 140 -6.83 5.32 -0.07
N ARG A 141 -6.73 4.70 -1.24
CA ARG A 141 -5.45 4.30 -1.82
C ARG A 141 -4.57 5.51 -2.10
N TRP A 142 -5.14 6.54 -2.75
CA TRP A 142 -4.41 7.76 -3.06
C TRP A 142 -4.11 8.62 -1.82
N ALA A 143 -5.02 8.70 -0.86
CA ALA A 143 -4.75 9.33 0.43
C ALA A 143 -3.53 8.68 1.10
N ARG A 144 -3.43 7.35 1.05
CA ARG A 144 -2.29 6.61 1.61
C ARG A 144 -0.99 6.84 0.85
N VAL A 145 -1.02 6.91 -0.50
CA VAL A 145 0.17 7.25 -1.32
C VAL A 145 0.71 8.61 -0.90
N LEU A 146 -0.15 9.64 -0.80
CA LEU A 146 0.25 10.98 -0.41
C LEU A 146 0.80 11.04 1.02
N THR A 147 0.18 10.32 1.96
CA THR A 147 0.68 10.24 3.34
C THR A 147 2.06 9.59 3.40
N LEU A 148 2.25 8.46 2.69
CA LEU A 148 3.55 7.78 2.66
C LEU A 148 4.62 8.61 1.93
N ALA A 149 4.24 9.36 0.88
CA ALA A 149 5.13 10.28 0.19
C ALA A 149 5.60 11.42 1.11
N LYS A 150 4.66 12.03 1.86
CA LYS A 150 4.96 13.06 2.85
C LYS A 150 5.94 12.55 3.92
N ASP A 151 5.75 11.31 4.38
CA ASP A 151 6.60 10.68 5.40
C ASP A 151 7.92 10.12 4.84
N ASN A 152 8.21 10.32 3.55
CA ASN A 152 9.40 9.79 2.86
C ASN A 152 9.51 8.25 2.95
N ARG A 153 8.38 7.54 2.92
CA ARG A 153 8.26 6.08 3.11
C ARG A 153 7.67 5.35 1.90
N LEU A 154 7.67 5.99 0.74
CA LEU A 154 7.20 5.45 -0.55
C LEU A 154 8.26 4.62 -1.25
#